data_4ff332e490590ff0eabb9f67d9ab87a2
#
_entry.id   4ff332e490590ff0eabb9f67d9ab87a2
#
_cell.length_a   1.000
_cell.length_b   1.000
_cell.length_c   1.000
_cell.angle_alpha   90.00
_cell.angle_beta   90.00
_cell.angle_gamma   90.00
#
_symmetry.space_group_name_H-M   'P 1'
#
loop_
_entity.id
_entity.type
_entity.pdbx_description
1 polymer ?
#
loop_
_entity_poly.entity_id
_entity_poly.type
_entity_poly.pdbx_seq_one_letter_code
_entity_poly.pdbx_strand_id
1 'polypeptide(L)' 'MSLSDQDLTTAAAGADPMAGLRAVRALRRLLEHLEATQVGRARAEGWSWQEIAEVLGVSRQAVHKKHRKG' A
#
# COMPACT_ATOMS: atom_id res chain seq x y z
N MET A 1 16.93 5.62 12.79
CA MET A 1 15.68 5.68 13.55
C MET A 1 14.49 5.64 12.60
N SER A 2 13.59 4.72 12.78
CA SER A 2 12.44 4.63 11.90
C SER A 2 11.31 5.52 12.39
N LEU A 3 10.59 6.13 11.44
CA LEU A 3 9.42 6.94 11.75
C LEU A 3 8.20 6.03 11.90
N SER A 4 7.35 6.35 12.87
CA SER A 4 6.08 5.66 13.00
C SER A 4 5.12 6.18 11.92
N ASP A 5 4.03 5.44 11.67
CA ASP A 5 3.00 5.88 10.74
C ASP A 5 2.42 7.22 11.14
N GLN A 6 2.28 7.45 12.45
CA GLN A 6 1.76 8.70 12.97
C GLN A 6 2.71 9.86 12.66
N ASP A 7 4.01 9.65 12.78
CA ASP A 7 4.99 10.68 12.48
C ASP A 7 4.95 11.07 11.00
N LEU A 8 4.83 10.08 10.11
CA LEU A 8 4.72 10.34 8.68
C LEU A 8 3.43 11.07 8.33
N THR A 9 2.32 10.71 8.98
CA THR A 9 1.04 11.37 8.78
C THR A 9 1.11 12.84 9.24
N THR A 10 1.72 13.07 10.39
CA THR A 10 1.88 14.42 10.92
C THR A 10 2.74 15.27 9.97
N ALA A 11 3.83 14.71 9.46
CA ALA A 11 4.68 15.42 8.51
C ALA A 11 3.94 15.75 7.22
N ALA A 12 3.12 14.82 6.73
CA ALA A 12 2.33 15.05 5.52
C ALA A 12 1.29 16.17 5.69
N ALA A 13 0.77 16.33 6.91
CA ALA A 13 -0.21 17.36 7.22
C ALA A 13 0.42 18.68 7.62
N GLY A 14 1.75 18.77 7.64
CA GLY A 14 2.47 19.97 8.06
C GLY A 14 2.33 21.14 7.09
N ALA A 15 2.82 22.30 7.51
CA ALA A 15 2.67 23.55 6.75
C ALA A 15 3.58 23.63 5.52
N ASP A 16 4.68 22.88 5.49
CA ASP A 16 5.61 22.91 4.36
C ASP A 16 5.18 21.89 3.30
N PRO A 17 4.65 22.35 2.15
CA PRO A 17 4.20 21.43 1.10
C PRO A 17 5.29 20.50 0.57
N MET A 18 6.52 20.97 0.51
CA MET A 18 7.63 20.14 0.01
C MET A 18 7.89 18.98 0.96
N ALA A 19 7.99 19.24 2.24
CA ALA A 19 8.18 18.22 3.25
C ALA A 19 6.97 17.29 3.31
N GLY A 20 5.77 17.85 3.19
CA GLY A 20 4.54 17.07 3.18
C GLY A 20 4.49 16.10 2.02
N LEU A 21 4.86 16.54 0.83
CA LEU A 21 4.87 15.67 -0.35
C LEU A 21 5.91 14.56 -0.24
N ARG A 22 7.06 14.84 0.35
CA ARG A 22 8.07 13.80 0.59
C ARG A 22 7.55 12.75 1.56
N ALA A 23 6.83 13.17 2.58
CA ALA A 23 6.22 12.24 3.53
C ALA A 23 5.16 11.38 2.87
N VAL A 24 4.34 11.96 2.00
CA VAL A 24 3.35 11.22 1.23
C VAL A 24 4.01 10.16 0.35
N ARG A 25 5.12 10.50 -0.29
CA ARG A 25 5.86 9.56 -1.11
C ARG A 25 6.36 8.37 -0.28
N ALA A 26 6.88 8.66 0.91
CA ALA A 26 7.37 7.60 1.81
C ALA A 26 6.24 6.70 2.28
N LEU A 27 5.09 7.28 2.64
CA LEU A 27 3.91 6.52 3.04
C LEU A 27 3.40 5.63 1.91
N ARG A 28 3.38 6.17 0.69
CA ARG A 28 2.93 5.41 -0.48
C ARG A 28 3.81 4.19 -0.72
N ARG A 29 5.12 4.34 -0.61
CA ARG A 29 6.05 3.22 -0.75
C ARG A 29 5.83 2.16 0.31
N LEU A 30 5.62 2.60 1.55
CA LEU A 30 5.36 1.69 2.66
C LEU A 30 4.08 0.90 2.40
N LEU A 31 3.00 1.59 2.02
CA LEU A 31 1.72 0.94 1.73
C LEU A 31 1.83 -0.06 0.59
N GLU A 32 2.52 0.28 -0.48
CA GLU A 32 2.71 -0.62 -1.61
C GLU A 32 3.48 -1.88 -1.20
N HIS A 33 4.48 -1.71 -0.36
CA HIS A 33 5.27 -2.84 0.12
C HIS A 33 4.42 -3.76 1.00
N LEU A 34 3.66 -3.19 1.92
CA LEU A 34 2.77 -3.96 2.80
C LEU A 34 1.67 -4.65 2.00
N GLU A 35 1.09 -3.96 1.03
CA GLU A 35 0.06 -4.53 0.18
C GLU A 35 0.59 -5.74 -0.59
N ALA A 36 1.77 -5.61 -1.20
CA ALA A 36 2.37 -6.71 -1.96
C ALA A 36 2.62 -7.93 -1.06
N THR A 37 3.09 -7.70 0.15
CA THR A 37 3.32 -8.78 1.10
C THR A 37 2.02 -9.49 1.47
N GLN A 38 0.98 -8.73 1.78
CA GLN A 38 -0.30 -9.32 2.18
C GLN A 38 -0.99 -10.03 1.01
N VAL A 39 -0.93 -9.46 -0.18
CA VAL A 39 -1.48 -10.11 -1.37
C VAL A 39 -0.75 -11.44 -1.62
N GLY A 40 0.57 -11.45 -1.50
CA GLY A 40 1.33 -12.69 -1.64
C GLY A 40 0.92 -13.76 -0.65
N ARG A 41 0.69 -13.36 0.60
CA ARG A 41 0.24 -14.31 1.63
C ARG A 41 -1.16 -14.83 1.34
N ALA A 42 -2.06 -13.97 0.92
CA ALA A 42 -3.42 -14.36 0.58
C ALA A 42 -3.42 -15.36 -0.58
N ARG A 43 -2.62 -15.10 -1.61
CA ARG A 43 -2.51 -16.03 -2.74
C ARG A 43 -1.93 -17.37 -2.31
N ALA A 44 -0.94 -17.35 -1.43
CA ALA A 44 -0.34 -18.58 -0.91
C ALA A 44 -1.35 -19.41 -0.11
N GLU A 45 -2.35 -18.74 0.49
CA GLU A 45 -3.41 -19.41 1.23
C GLU A 45 -4.58 -19.84 0.33
N GLY A 46 -4.49 -19.59 -0.97
CA GLY A 46 -5.50 -20.02 -1.93
C GLY A 46 -6.58 -19.01 -2.23
N TRP A 47 -6.43 -17.75 -1.81
CA TRP A 47 -7.41 -16.70 -2.11
C TRP A 47 -7.44 -16.42 -3.61
N SER A 48 -8.62 -16.20 -4.14
CA SER A 48 -8.78 -15.76 -5.53
C SER A 48 -8.46 -14.27 -5.65
N TRP A 49 -8.16 -13.84 -6.87
CA TRP A 49 -7.97 -12.41 -7.13
C TRP A 49 -9.23 -11.61 -6.82
N GLN A 50 -10.41 -12.20 -7.06
CA GLN A 50 -11.68 -11.55 -6.75
C GLN A 50 -11.81 -11.29 -5.25
N GLU A 51 -11.50 -12.28 -4.44
CA GLU A 51 -11.58 -12.17 -2.99
C GLU A 51 -10.61 -11.09 -2.47
N ILE A 52 -9.40 -11.08 -2.98
CA ILE A 52 -8.40 -10.08 -2.60
C ILE A 52 -8.87 -8.69 -2.98
N ALA A 53 -9.39 -8.54 -4.21
CA ALA A 53 -9.89 -7.25 -4.69
C ALA A 53 -11.03 -6.72 -3.83
N GLU A 54 -11.94 -7.58 -3.42
CA GLU A 54 -13.06 -7.19 -2.58
C GLU A 54 -12.59 -6.64 -1.23
N VAL A 55 -11.62 -7.31 -0.61
CA VAL A 55 -11.08 -6.85 0.66
C VAL A 55 -10.33 -5.52 0.50
N LEU A 56 -9.59 -5.36 -0.57
CA LEU A 56 -8.85 -4.12 -0.83
C LEU A 56 -9.72 -2.97 -1.32
N GLY A 57 -10.94 -3.27 -1.75
CA GLY A 57 -11.85 -2.23 -2.26
C GLY A 57 -11.48 -1.74 -3.64
N VAL A 58 -10.88 -2.60 -4.46
CA VAL A 58 -10.48 -2.28 -5.83
C VAL A 58 -11.04 -3.33 -6.78
N SER A 59 -10.89 -3.11 -8.09
CA SER A 59 -11.34 -4.08 -9.07
C SER A 59 -10.40 -5.29 -9.12
N ARG A 60 -10.95 -6.45 -9.50
CA ARG A 60 -10.17 -7.66 -9.69
C ARG A 60 -9.07 -7.40 -10.72
N GLN A 61 -9.40 -6.70 -11.80
CA GLN A 61 -8.47 -6.40 -12.86
C GLN A 61 -7.28 -5.56 -12.36
N ALA A 62 -7.56 -4.56 -11.52
CA ALA A 62 -6.53 -3.68 -10.98
C ALA A 62 -5.55 -4.45 -10.09
N VAL A 63 -6.05 -5.28 -9.17
CA VAL A 63 -5.17 -6.00 -8.25
C VAL A 63 -4.40 -7.09 -9.00
N HIS A 64 -5.03 -7.76 -9.95
CA HIS A 64 -4.36 -8.79 -10.74
C HIS A 64 -3.22 -8.18 -11.56
N LYS A 65 -3.50 -7.08 -12.24
CA LYS A 65 -2.49 -6.40 -13.05
C LYS A 65 -1.30 -5.94 -12.21
N LYS A 66 -1.57 -5.43 -11.03
CA LYS A 66 -0.54 -4.87 -10.14
C LYS A 66 0.32 -5.95 -9.50
N HIS A 67 -0.27 -7.07 -9.11
CA HIS A 67 0.40 -8.07 -8.28
C HIS A 67 0.68 -9.40 -8.97
N ARG A 68 0.26 -9.58 -10.20
CA ARG A 68 0.62 -10.80 -10.91
C ARG A 68 2.12 -10.80 -11.13
N LYS A 69 2.73 -11.91 -10.85
CA LYS A 69 4.12 -12.13 -11.18
C LYS A 69 4.17 -13.09 -12.33
N GLY A 70 4.79 -12.65 -13.36
CA GLY A 70 5.04 -13.55 -14.46
C GLY A 70 5.91 -14.69 -14.02
#